data_03e308efcf1f61340dbe31337a2e58ef
#
_entry.id   03e308efcf1f61340dbe31337a2e58ef
#
_cell.length_a   1.000
_cell.length_b   1.000
_cell.length_c   1.000
_cell.angle_alpha   90.00
_cell.angle_beta   90.00
_cell.angle_gamma   90.00
#
_symmetry.space_group_name_H-M   'P 1'
#
loop_
_entity.id
_entity.type
_entity.pdbx_description
1 polymer ?
#
loop_
_entity_poly.entity_id
_entity_poly.type
_entity_poly.pdbx_seq_one_letter_code
_entity_poly.pdbx_strand_id
1 'polypeptide(L)'
;MTHSNRTTTLDTPLSVQLRHRVTFTRGVFSVTNPTLRSVLDSPTRGATAELATRRMVAFIDSKVLDAHPSLPDDIRNYMAVSANATQAQSTSKGSFPELTLVEAVPGGEQAKQSMSVVDRVVRVVDEHGIDRQSFVMAIGGGAVLDAVGFGASIAHRGVRLLRLPTTTLAQDDAGMAVKNGINLGSKKNFIGSFTLPHAVICDTNFLQSTPDWSWCGGFSEAVKIALLRDPELFNRIERDAVAIARRSMDAALPVVIRSAELHYRHIMSGGDPFETHSARPLDFGHWLAHRLEGMTNGTLPHGQAVAIGVAIDTLYSECAGLLPTPEARRVIAVLRALDLPVTHHLLTNLDGIVAGLTEFREHLGGQLTITLLRGIGDPIDVHSIDPAILGAAIALTSRGS
;
A
#
# COMPACT_ATOMS: atom_id res chain seq x y z
N MET A 1 -26.94 -43.38 -36.90
CA MET A 1 -25.60 -42.78 -36.87
C MET A 1 -25.51 -41.95 -35.58
N THR A 2 -24.90 -42.50 -34.57
CA THR A 2 -24.71 -41.83 -33.27
C THR A 2 -23.57 -40.84 -33.39
N HIS A 3 -23.85 -39.53 -33.42
CA HIS A 3 -22.82 -38.52 -33.32
C HIS A 3 -22.20 -38.61 -31.92
N SER A 4 -21.01 -39.17 -31.84
CA SER A 4 -20.17 -39.13 -30.66
C SER A 4 -19.87 -37.65 -30.35
N ASN A 5 -20.42 -37.12 -29.27
CA ASN A 5 -20.02 -35.81 -28.72
C ASN A 5 -18.56 -35.91 -28.24
N ARG A 6 -17.60 -35.66 -29.13
CA ARG A 6 -16.20 -35.53 -28.74
C ARG A 6 -15.99 -34.17 -28.11
N THR A 7 -15.88 -34.14 -26.80
CA THR A 7 -15.40 -32.96 -26.07
C THR A 7 -13.88 -32.86 -26.23
N THR A 8 -13.38 -31.73 -26.72
CA THR A 8 -11.95 -31.45 -26.80
C THR A 8 -11.62 -30.39 -25.76
N THR A 9 -10.78 -30.68 -24.79
CA THR A 9 -10.30 -29.75 -23.78
C THR A 9 -8.83 -29.43 -24.07
N LEU A 10 -8.50 -28.15 -24.09
CA LEU A 10 -7.11 -27.66 -24.12
C LEU A 10 -6.78 -27.08 -22.73
N ASP A 11 -5.84 -27.70 -22.04
CA ASP A 11 -5.41 -27.29 -20.69
C ASP A 11 -3.87 -27.32 -20.65
N THR A 12 -3.29 -26.14 -20.47
CA THR A 12 -1.84 -25.97 -20.44
C THR A 12 -1.46 -24.92 -19.39
N PRO A 13 -0.58 -25.23 -18.43
CA PRO A 13 -0.12 -24.27 -17.45
C PRO A 13 0.67 -23.15 -18.13
N LEU A 14 0.39 -21.89 -17.73
CA LEU A 14 1.09 -20.71 -18.19
C LEU A 14 1.88 -20.08 -17.03
N SER A 15 3.18 -19.88 -17.24
CA SER A 15 4.05 -19.15 -16.32
C SER A 15 4.53 -17.84 -16.95
N VAL A 16 4.38 -16.73 -16.23
CA VAL A 16 4.86 -15.41 -16.64
C VAL A 16 5.86 -14.91 -15.60
N GLN A 17 7.10 -14.62 -16.05
CA GLN A 17 8.10 -14.01 -15.17
C GLN A 17 7.89 -12.50 -15.10
N LEU A 18 7.54 -12.00 -13.92
CA LEU A 18 7.42 -10.59 -13.59
C LEU A 18 8.57 -10.18 -12.66
N ARG A 19 8.95 -8.89 -12.70
CA ARG A 19 9.95 -8.33 -11.79
C ARG A 19 9.34 -7.14 -11.05
N HIS A 20 9.21 -7.25 -9.74
CA HIS A 20 8.87 -6.13 -8.89
C HIS A 20 10.16 -5.42 -8.45
N ARG A 21 10.21 -4.11 -8.64
CA ARG A 21 11.37 -3.28 -8.30
C ARG A 21 10.96 -2.20 -7.33
N VAL A 22 11.57 -2.20 -6.15
CA VAL A 22 11.38 -1.17 -5.13
C VAL A 22 12.74 -0.55 -4.82
N THR A 23 12.79 0.77 -4.75
CA THR A 23 14.04 1.51 -4.47
C THR A 23 13.74 2.64 -3.51
N PHE A 24 14.51 2.72 -2.43
CA PHE A 24 14.52 3.88 -1.52
C PHE A 24 15.61 4.85 -1.98
N THR A 25 15.27 6.13 -2.02
CA THR A 25 16.18 7.20 -2.42
C THR A 25 15.86 8.50 -1.66
N ARG A 26 16.63 9.53 -1.92
CA ARG A 26 16.40 10.88 -1.37
C ARG A 26 16.59 11.90 -2.48
N GLY A 27 15.54 12.72 -2.74
CA GLY A 27 15.57 13.74 -3.78
C GLY A 27 15.54 13.14 -5.18
N VAL A 28 14.53 12.33 -5.49
CA VAL A 28 14.39 11.58 -6.76
C VAL A 28 14.46 12.47 -8.00
N PHE A 29 14.01 13.72 -7.91
CA PHE A 29 14.04 14.71 -9.00
C PHE A 29 15.24 15.65 -8.93
N SER A 30 16.22 15.39 -8.07
CA SER A 30 17.53 16.05 -8.17
C SER A 30 18.24 15.56 -9.43
N VAL A 31 18.79 16.47 -10.25
CA VAL A 31 19.47 16.13 -11.51
C VAL A 31 20.69 15.22 -11.30
N THR A 32 21.22 15.17 -10.09
CA THR A 32 22.33 14.29 -9.71
C THR A 32 21.86 12.91 -9.23
N ASN A 33 20.53 12.71 -8.99
CA ASN A 33 20.01 11.43 -8.55
C ASN A 33 19.73 10.51 -9.75
N PRO A 34 20.42 9.36 -9.87
CA PRO A 34 20.29 8.49 -11.03
C PRO A 34 19.09 7.53 -10.96
N THR A 35 18.35 7.49 -9.84
CA THR A 35 17.37 6.43 -9.57
C THR A 35 16.26 6.36 -10.62
N LEU A 36 15.54 7.46 -10.86
CA LEU A 36 14.46 7.48 -11.84
C LEU A 36 14.99 7.22 -13.24
N ARG A 37 16.14 7.83 -13.60
CA ARG A 37 16.79 7.60 -14.88
C ARG A 37 17.12 6.12 -15.11
N SER A 38 17.70 5.44 -14.12
CA SER A 38 18.04 4.02 -14.22
C SER A 38 16.82 3.11 -14.42
N VAL A 39 15.66 3.52 -13.88
CA VAL A 39 14.38 2.82 -14.07
C VAL A 39 13.85 3.04 -15.48
N LEU A 40 13.89 4.28 -15.98
CA LEU A 40 13.39 4.66 -17.31
C LEU A 40 14.27 4.12 -18.44
N ASP A 41 15.58 4.00 -18.22
CA ASP A 41 16.54 3.47 -19.21
C ASP A 41 16.55 1.95 -19.28
N SER A 42 15.83 1.24 -18.37
CA SER A 42 15.81 -0.22 -18.35
C SER A 42 15.31 -0.79 -19.67
N PRO A 43 16.06 -1.75 -20.29
CA PRO A 43 15.68 -2.29 -21.58
C PRO A 43 14.33 -2.99 -21.53
N THR A 44 13.54 -2.80 -22.58
CA THR A 44 12.25 -3.43 -22.75
C THR A 44 12.43 -4.84 -23.31
N ARG A 45 11.91 -5.87 -22.67
CA ARG A 45 11.85 -7.23 -23.25
C ARG A 45 11.07 -7.18 -24.57
N GLY A 46 11.68 -7.64 -25.67
CA GLY A 46 11.01 -7.83 -26.97
C GLY A 46 10.87 -6.55 -27.82
N ALA A 47 11.52 -5.45 -27.46
CA ALA A 47 11.52 -4.26 -28.32
C ALA A 47 12.45 -4.48 -29.51
N THR A 48 11.89 -4.45 -30.72
CA THR A 48 12.64 -4.31 -31.97
C THR A 48 13.24 -2.90 -32.05
N ALA A 49 14.36 -2.74 -32.79
CA ALA A 49 15.24 -1.56 -32.78
C ALA A 49 14.61 -0.22 -33.26
N GLU A 50 13.37 -0.23 -33.75
CA GLU A 50 12.62 0.97 -34.15
C GLU A 50 11.53 1.29 -33.11
N LEU A 51 11.95 1.80 -31.95
CA LEU A 51 10.98 2.22 -30.93
C LEU A 51 10.47 3.62 -31.25
N ALA A 52 9.13 3.73 -31.31
CA ALA A 52 8.44 5.02 -31.21
C ALA A 52 8.92 5.78 -29.96
N THR A 53 8.87 7.11 -30.00
CA THR A 53 9.22 7.95 -28.85
C THR A 53 8.38 7.55 -27.65
N ARG A 54 9.02 7.03 -26.60
CA ARG A 54 8.34 6.74 -25.33
C ARG A 54 7.89 8.04 -24.69
N ARG A 55 6.73 8.03 -24.06
CA ARG A 55 6.16 9.21 -23.39
C ARG A 55 5.90 8.92 -21.93
N MET A 56 5.71 9.98 -21.15
CA MET A 56 5.36 9.89 -19.74
C MET A 56 4.36 10.98 -19.38
N VAL A 57 3.36 10.59 -18.60
CA VAL A 57 2.44 11.49 -17.89
C VAL A 57 2.60 11.28 -16.39
N ALA A 58 2.52 12.36 -15.60
CA ALA A 58 2.62 12.33 -14.15
C ALA A 58 1.34 12.85 -13.50
N PHE A 59 0.80 12.10 -12.56
CA PHE A 59 -0.32 12.50 -11.71
C PHE A 59 0.17 12.70 -10.28
N ILE A 60 -0.14 13.86 -9.71
CA ILE A 60 0.31 14.27 -8.37
C ILE A 60 -0.90 14.46 -7.47
N ASP A 61 -0.88 13.87 -6.28
CA ASP A 61 -1.82 14.17 -5.19
C ASP A 61 -1.83 15.68 -4.93
N SER A 62 -3.01 16.32 -4.97
CA SER A 62 -3.14 17.75 -4.75
C SER A 62 -2.56 18.22 -3.42
N LYS A 63 -2.66 17.41 -2.36
CA LYS A 63 -2.08 17.73 -1.05
C LYS A 63 -0.55 17.65 -1.04
N VAL A 64 0.03 16.76 -1.85
CA VAL A 64 1.48 16.73 -2.08
C VAL A 64 1.91 17.97 -2.83
N LEU A 65 1.13 18.39 -3.81
CA LEU A 65 1.41 19.61 -4.58
C LEU A 65 1.33 20.87 -3.70
N ASP A 66 0.34 20.94 -2.80
CA ASP A 66 0.23 22.04 -1.82
C ASP A 66 1.48 22.13 -0.94
N ALA A 67 2.03 20.99 -0.51
CA ALA A 67 3.23 20.92 0.31
C ALA A 67 4.55 21.13 -0.48
N HIS A 68 4.53 20.84 -1.78
CA HIS A 68 5.68 20.91 -2.69
C HIS A 68 5.31 21.65 -4.00
N PRO A 69 5.06 22.97 -3.96
CA PRO A 69 4.58 23.71 -5.14
C PRO A 69 5.54 23.70 -6.34
N SER A 70 6.85 23.53 -6.10
CA SER A 70 7.88 23.43 -7.14
C SER A 70 7.93 22.05 -7.84
N LEU A 71 7.28 21.03 -7.28
CA LEU A 71 7.40 19.65 -7.74
C LEU A 71 7.13 19.46 -9.25
N PRO A 72 6.13 20.10 -9.87
CA PRO A 72 5.92 20.00 -11.32
C PRO A 72 7.12 20.51 -12.13
N ASP A 73 7.76 21.60 -11.69
CA ASP A 73 8.92 22.18 -12.36
C ASP A 73 10.18 21.34 -12.10
N ASP A 74 10.33 20.79 -10.91
CA ASP A 74 11.41 19.86 -10.58
C ASP A 74 11.35 18.62 -11.48
N ILE A 75 10.15 18.06 -11.69
CA ILE A 75 9.93 16.93 -12.60
C ILE A 75 10.30 17.32 -14.03
N ARG A 76 9.80 18.45 -14.54
CA ARG A 76 10.10 18.92 -15.91
C ARG A 76 11.60 19.13 -16.12
N ASN A 77 12.25 19.79 -15.17
CA ASN A 77 13.69 20.06 -15.23
C ASN A 77 14.49 18.74 -15.21
N TYR A 78 14.16 17.83 -14.31
CA TYR A 78 14.81 16.51 -14.22
C TYR A 78 14.70 15.75 -15.54
N MET A 79 13.51 15.71 -16.14
CA MET A 79 13.27 14.99 -17.37
C MET A 79 14.02 15.61 -18.54
N ALA A 80 14.04 16.95 -18.66
CA ALA A 80 14.77 17.66 -19.71
C ALA A 80 16.29 17.45 -19.63
N VAL A 81 16.87 17.57 -18.43
CA VAL A 81 18.30 17.33 -18.21
C VAL A 81 18.68 15.88 -18.49
N SER A 82 17.87 14.93 -18.05
CA SER A 82 18.10 13.50 -18.25
C SER A 82 18.02 13.11 -19.74
N ALA A 83 17.08 13.67 -20.50
CA ALA A 83 16.96 13.46 -21.93
C ALA A 83 18.22 13.93 -22.68
N ASN A 84 18.70 15.14 -22.38
CA ASN A 84 19.92 15.69 -22.98
C ASN A 84 21.16 14.83 -22.67
N ALA A 85 21.29 14.36 -21.42
CA ALA A 85 22.39 13.51 -21.01
C ALA A 85 22.37 12.14 -21.69
N THR A 86 21.18 11.59 -21.95
CA THR A 86 21.01 10.30 -22.66
C THR A 86 21.39 10.44 -24.13
N GLN A 87 20.98 11.54 -24.80
CA GLN A 87 21.36 11.82 -26.18
C GLN A 87 22.87 11.96 -26.36
N ALA A 88 23.57 12.56 -25.40
CA ALA A 88 25.03 12.75 -25.46
C ALA A 88 25.83 11.45 -25.28
N GLN A 89 25.28 10.43 -24.63
CA GLN A 89 25.98 9.19 -24.27
C GLN A 89 25.57 7.97 -25.11
N SER A 90 24.47 8.04 -25.86
CA SER A 90 23.87 6.87 -26.51
C SER A 90 24.30 6.73 -27.96
N THR A 91 24.98 5.61 -28.24
CA THR A 91 25.08 5.03 -29.58
C THR A 91 23.89 4.09 -29.88
N SER A 92 23.00 3.86 -28.93
CA SER A 92 21.82 2.98 -29.04
C SER A 92 20.52 3.79 -29.17
N LYS A 93 19.64 3.36 -30.08
CA LYS A 93 18.39 4.03 -30.51
C LYS A 93 17.22 4.02 -29.50
N GLY A 94 17.46 3.97 -28.19
CA GLY A 94 16.40 4.08 -27.20
C GLY A 94 16.29 5.52 -26.69
N SER A 95 15.26 6.29 -27.09
CA SER A 95 15.05 7.65 -26.58
C SER A 95 14.59 7.61 -25.12
N PHE A 96 15.11 8.53 -24.29
CA PHE A 96 14.56 8.81 -22.96
C PHE A 96 13.10 9.24 -23.09
N PRO A 97 12.18 8.87 -22.17
CA PRO A 97 10.77 9.22 -22.31
C PRO A 97 10.53 10.74 -22.32
N GLU A 98 9.69 11.20 -23.23
CA GLU A 98 9.22 12.59 -23.26
C GLU A 98 8.13 12.80 -22.19
N LEU A 99 8.30 13.76 -21.31
CA LEU A 99 7.26 14.17 -20.36
C LEU A 99 6.24 15.05 -21.08
N THR A 100 5.00 14.57 -21.23
CA THR A 100 3.95 15.27 -21.97
C THR A 100 2.93 15.98 -21.08
N LEU A 101 2.76 15.53 -19.82
CA LEU A 101 1.83 16.11 -18.86
C LEU A 101 2.31 15.93 -17.44
N VAL A 102 2.07 16.95 -16.60
CA VAL A 102 2.06 16.86 -15.13
C VAL A 102 0.75 17.46 -14.66
N GLU A 103 -0.09 16.67 -13.98
CA GLU A 103 -1.44 17.05 -13.60
C GLU A 103 -1.71 16.69 -12.14
N ALA A 104 -2.42 17.56 -11.42
CA ALA A 104 -2.91 17.30 -10.06
C ALA A 104 -4.19 16.46 -10.09
N VAL A 105 -4.31 15.50 -9.15
CA VAL A 105 -5.54 14.74 -8.91
C VAL A 105 -5.98 14.92 -7.46
N PRO A 106 -7.28 14.72 -7.13
CA PRO A 106 -7.75 14.78 -5.75
C PRO A 106 -6.92 13.90 -4.83
N GLY A 107 -6.49 14.45 -3.69
CA GLY A 107 -5.64 13.76 -2.73
C GLY A 107 -6.40 12.95 -1.68
N GLY A 108 -5.70 11.97 -1.09
CA GLY A 108 -6.23 11.11 -0.03
C GLY A 108 -7.37 10.21 -0.50
N GLU A 109 -8.22 9.75 0.42
CA GLU A 109 -9.29 8.78 0.14
C GLU A 109 -10.30 9.28 -0.92
N GLN A 110 -10.38 10.58 -1.13
CA GLN A 110 -11.24 11.17 -2.16
C GLN A 110 -10.87 10.69 -3.57
N ALA A 111 -9.61 10.36 -3.83
CA ALA A 111 -9.18 9.81 -5.11
C ALA A 111 -9.86 8.48 -5.46
N LYS A 112 -10.30 7.71 -4.44
CA LYS A 112 -10.88 6.37 -4.60
C LYS A 112 -12.41 6.34 -4.56
N GLN A 113 -13.08 7.47 -4.28
CA GLN A 113 -14.53 7.48 -4.07
C GLN A 113 -15.37 7.33 -5.33
N SER A 114 -14.76 7.46 -6.51
CA SER A 114 -15.45 7.34 -7.80
C SER A 114 -14.49 6.96 -8.92
N MET A 115 -15.04 6.71 -10.10
CA MET A 115 -14.27 6.49 -11.34
C MET A 115 -13.55 7.74 -11.86
N SER A 116 -13.76 8.94 -11.29
CA SER A 116 -13.32 10.20 -11.88
C SER A 116 -11.81 10.28 -12.14
N VAL A 117 -10.98 9.83 -11.19
CA VAL A 117 -9.52 9.78 -11.37
C VAL A 117 -9.15 8.72 -12.41
N VAL A 118 -9.78 7.56 -12.37
CA VAL A 118 -9.55 6.47 -13.33
C VAL A 118 -9.89 6.92 -14.75
N ASP A 119 -11.07 7.54 -14.96
CA ASP A 119 -11.51 8.07 -16.25
C ASP A 119 -10.56 9.15 -16.74
N ARG A 120 -10.07 10.02 -15.84
CA ARG A 120 -9.10 11.06 -16.22
C ARG A 120 -7.78 10.46 -16.69
N VAL A 121 -7.26 9.45 -15.98
CA VAL A 121 -6.03 8.73 -16.38
C VAL A 121 -6.21 8.11 -17.76
N VAL A 122 -7.31 7.41 -18.00
CA VAL A 122 -7.59 6.75 -19.29
C VAL A 122 -7.67 7.78 -20.43
N ARG A 123 -8.34 8.93 -20.22
CA ARG A 123 -8.40 10.00 -21.22
C ARG A 123 -7.03 10.61 -21.49
N VAL A 124 -6.24 10.88 -20.47
CA VAL A 124 -4.88 11.43 -20.62
C VAL A 124 -3.98 10.45 -21.38
N VAL A 125 -4.13 9.15 -21.14
CA VAL A 125 -3.39 8.13 -21.91
C VAL A 125 -3.70 8.23 -23.40
N ASP A 126 -4.95 8.45 -23.77
CA ASP A 126 -5.38 8.61 -25.16
C ASP A 126 -4.93 9.98 -25.73
N GLU A 127 -5.26 11.08 -25.06
CA GLU A 127 -4.96 12.46 -25.46
C GLU A 127 -3.46 12.70 -25.69
N HIS A 128 -2.60 12.08 -24.89
CA HIS A 128 -1.14 12.23 -24.95
C HIS A 128 -0.42 11.10 -25.71
N GLY A 129 -1.16 10.17 -26.31
CA GLY A 129 -0.61 9.05 -27.07
C GLY A 129 0.34 8.19 -26.26
N ILE A 130 -0.03 7.90 -25.01
CA ILE A 130 0.71 7.02 -24.10
C ILE A 130 0.46 5.59 -24.53
N ASP A 131 1.46 4.93 -25.06
CA ASP A 131 1.40 3.54 -25.48
C ASP A 131 1.82 2.56 -24.37
N ARG A 132 1.84 1.25 -24.68
CA ARG A 132 2.24 0.21 -23.72
C ARG A 132 3.73 0.24 -23.33
N GLN A 133 4.56 1.01 -24.06
CA GLN A 133 5.98 1.17 -23.78
C GLN A 133 6.26 2.47 -22.99
N SER A 134 5.29 3.34 -22.95
CA SER A 134 5.28 4.62 -22.25
C SER A 134 4.95 4.43 -20.76
N PHE A 135 4.88 5.54 -20.02
CA PHE A 135 4.76 5.50 -18.57
C PHE A 135 3.64 6.39 -18.05
N VAL A 136 2.94 5.88 -17.03
CA VAL A 136 2.12 6.67 -16.11
C VAL A 136 2.83 6.71 -14.77
N MET A 137 3.11 7.91 -14.25
CA MET A 137 3.73 8.12 -12.94
C MET A 137 2.66 8.61 -11.97
N ALA A 138 2.51 7.91 -10.84
CA ALA A 138 1.62 8.27 -9.74
C ALA A 138 2.46 8.72 -8.54
N ILE A 139 2.21 9.94 -8.04
CA ILE A 139 2.90 10.54 -6.89
C ILE A 139 1.86 10.88 -5.84
N GLY A 140 1.85 10.17 -4.71
CA GLY A 140 0.84 10.38 -3.67
C GLY A 140 0.83 9.31 -2.59
N GLY A 141 -0.14 9.40 -1.70
CA GLY A 141 -0.47 8.35 -0.74
C GLY A 141 -1.13 7.14 -1.39
N GLY A 142 -1.33 6.06 -0.64
CA GLY A 142 -1.87 4.79 -1.14
C GLY A 142 -3.14 4.93 -2.00
N ALA A 143 -4.07 5.81 -1.61
CA ALA A 143 -5.32 5.99 -2.34
C ALA A 143 -5.11 6.55 -3.77
N VAL A 144 -4.19 7.52 -3.93
CA VAL A 144 -3.84 8.07 -5.25
C VAL A 144 -3.08 7.03 -6.07
N LEU A 145 -2.14 6.30 -5.44
CA LEU A 145 -1.40 5.22 -6.12
C LEU A 145 -2.34 4.15 -6.68
N ASP A 146 -3.38 3.78 -5.91
CA ASP A 146 -4.36 2.78 -6.30
C ASP A 146 -5.29 3.27 -7.42
N ALA A 147 -5.84 4.49 -7.32
CA ALA A 147 -6.77 5.02 -8.32
C ALA A 147 -6.07 5.28 -9.67
N VAL A 148 -4.89 5.93 -9.65
CA VAL A 148 -4.09 6.17 -10.86
C VAL A 148 -3.57 4.84 -11.42
N GLY A 149 -3.13 3.94 -10.54
CA GLY A 149 -2.67 2.60 -10.92
C GLY A 149 -3.78 1.78 -11.59
N PHE A 150 -5.02 1.89 -11.11
CA PHE A 150 -6.16 1.22 -11.74
C PHE A 150 -6.41 1.78 -13.14
N GLY A 151 -6.41 3.11 -13.34
CA GLY A 151 -6.51 3.73 -14.66
C GLY A 151 -5.41 3.25 -15.62
N ALA A 152 -4.16 3.23 -15.16
CA ALA A 152 -3.03 2.73 -15.95
C ALA A 152 -3.16 1.23 -16.31
N SER A 153 -3.72 0.43 -15.39
CA SER A 153 -3.86 -1.02 -15.58
C SER A 153 -4.89 -1.42 -16.64
N ILE A 154 -5.94 -0.61 -16.81
CA ILE A 154 -7.01 -0.89 -17.80
C ILE A 154 -6.75 -0.23 -19.15
N ALA A 155 -6.06 0.91 -19.20
CA ALA A 155 -5.67 1.56 -20.44
C ALA A 155 -4.72 0.65 -21.24
N HIS A 156 -5.03 0.41 -22.52
CA HIS A 156 -4.30 -0.53 -23.40
C HIS A 156 -4.05 -1.93 -22.81
N ARG A 157 -4.85 -2.40 -21.84
CA ARG A 157 -4.65 -3.64 -21.07
C ARG A 157 -3.33 -3.64 -20.28
N GLY A 158 -2.91 -2.46 -19.84
CA GLY A 158 -1.74 -2.21 -19.00
C GLY A 158 -0.72 -1.30 -19.64
N VAL A 159 -0.59 -0.08 -19.10
CA VAL A 159 0.51 0.86 -19.31
C VAL A 159 1.48 0.75 -18.15
N ARG A 160 2.77 1.01 -18.37
CA ARG A 160 3.78 0.91 -17.30
C ARG A 160 3.53 1.94 -16.23
N LEU A 161 3.29 1.47 -15.02
CA LEU A 161 3.06 2.30 -13.84
C LEU A 161 4.37 2.52 -13.07
N LEU A 162 4.69 3.78 -12.77
CA LEU A 162 5.68 4.17 -11.77
C LEU A 162 4.94 4.69 -10.55
N ARG A 163 5.22 4.12 -9.38
CA ARG A 163 4.67 4.57 -8.11
C ARG A 163 5.72 5.34 -7.32
N LEU A 164 5.39 6.55 -6.90
CA LEU A 164 6.16 7.36 -5.97
C LEU A 164 5.33 7.60 -4.70
N PRO A 165 5.38 6.68 -3.74
CA PRO A 165 4.66 6.79 -2.48
C PRO A 165 5.19 7.97 -1.65
N THR A 166 4.28 8.76 -1.07
CA THR A 166 4.63 10.00 -0.36
C THR A 166 4.28 10.01 1.12
N THR A 167 3.61 8.96 1.64
CA THR A 167 3.29 8.83 3.07
C THR A 167 4.03 7.65 3.68
N THR A 168 4.16 7.62 5.01
CA THR A 168 4.75 6.47 5.73
C THR A 168 4.04 5.17 5.37
N LEU A 169 2.70 5.15 5.47
CA LEU A 169 1.87 4.00 5.10
C LEU A 169 2.09 3.54 3.65
N ALA A 170 2.28 4.48 2.72
CA ALA A 170 2.50 4.12 1.33
C ALA A 170 3.93 3.63 1.08
N GLN A 171 4.93 4.10 1.85
CA GLN A 171 6.32 3.66 1.70
C GLN A 171 6.63 2.36 2.43
N ASP A 172 5.89 2.01 3.47
CA ASP A 172 6.17 0.80 4.25
C ASP A 172 5.24 -0.39 3.94
N ASP A 173 4.05 -0.15 3.37
CA ASP A 173 3.08 -1.19 3.01
C ASP A 173 2.43 -0.95 1.64
N ALA A 174 1.49 0.01 1.50
CA ALA A 174 0.59 0.11 0.35
C ALA A 174 1.30 0.26 -1.00
N GLY A 175 2.44 0.95 -1.05
CA GLY A 175 3.26 1.09 -2.25
C GLY A 175 3.87 -0.22 -2.72
N MET A 176 4.12 -1.17 -1.80
CA MET A 176 4.70 -2.48 -2.10
C MET A 176 3.69 -3.43 -2.74
N ALA A 177 2.39 -3.17 -2.56
CA ALA A 177 1.32 -4.03 -3.06
C ALA A 177 1.20 -4.01 -4.59
N VAL A 178 0.65 -5.08 -5.13
CA VAL A 178 0.31 -5.21 -6.56
C VAL A 178 -1.15 -4.89 -6.84
N LYS A 179 -1.86 -4.42 -5.82
CA LYS A 179 -3.27 -4.05 -5.88
C LYS A 179 -3.45 -2.65 -6.43
N ASN A 180 -4.51 -2.44 -7.21
CA ASN A 180 -4.98 -1.13 -7.64
C ASN A 180 -6.51 -1.14 -7.58
N GLY A 181 -7.15 -0.04 -7.21
CA GLY A 181 -8.60 -0.05 -7.15
C GLY A 181 -9.22 1.18 -6.53
N ILE A 182 -10.54 1.19 -6.58
CA ILE A 182 -11.41 2.24 -6.06
C ILE A 182 -12.56 1.65 -5.26
N ASN A 183 -13.25 2.52 -4.54
CA ASN A 183 -14.42 2.19 -3.76
C ASN A 183 -15.70 2.17 -4.63
N LEU A 184 -16.72 1.44 -4.19
CA LEU A 184 -18.05 1.50 -4.75
C LEU A 184 -19.08 1.76 -3.63
N GLY A 185 -19.55 2.98 -3.54
CA GLY A 185 -20.38 3.42 -2.42
C GLY A 185 -19.63 3.23 -1.09
N SER A 186 -20.20 2.48 -0.16
CA SER A 186 -19.57 2.15 1.13
C SER A 186 -18.56 1.00 1.07
N LYS A 187 -18.48 0.27 -0.05
CA LYS A 187 -17.57 -0.88 -0.18
C LYS A 187 -16.18 -0.40 -0.61
N LYS A 188 -15.19 -0.57 0.27
CA LYS A 188 -13.80 -0.21 -0.01
C LYS A 188 -13.14 -1.19 -0.96
N ASN A 189 -12.29 -0.66 -1.87
CA ASN A 189 -11.46 -1.44 -2.80
C ASN A 189 -12.24 -2.48 -3.62
N PHE A 190 -13.52 -2.20 -3.90
CA PHE A 190 -14.42 -3.18 -4.51
C PHE A 190 -14.19 -3.36 -6.01
N ILE A 191 -13.76 -2.31 -6.69
CA ILE A 191 -13.45 -2.36 -8.13
C ILE A 191 -11.95 -2.17 -8.27
N GLY A 192 -11.26 -3.12 -8.91
CA GLY A 192 -9.82 -3.02 -9.04
C GLY A 192 -9.19 -4.09 -9.91
N SER A 193 -7.87 -4.08 -9.91
CA SER A 193 -7.03 -5.02 -10.66
C SER A 193 -5.77 -5.37 -9.85
N PHE A 194 -5.24 -6.55 -10.10
CA PHE A 194 -3.87 -6.89 -9.70
C PHE A 194 -2.92 -6.57 -10.86
N THR A 195 -2.06 -5.58 -10.67
CA THR A 195 -1.10 -5.16 -11.70
C THR A 195 0.20 -4.75 -11.05
N LEU A 196 1.27 -5.43 -11.41
CA LEU A 196 2.59 -5.13 -10.91
C LEU A 196 3.08 -3.78 -11.47
N PRO A 197 3.48 -2.81 -10.63
CA PRO A 197 4.09 -1.59 -11.12
C PRO A 197 5.43 -1.90 -11.80
N HIS A 198 5.80 -1.10 -12.79
CA HIS A 198 7.11 -1.18 -13.44
C HIS A 198 8.24 -0.91 -12.44
N ALA A 199 8.03 0.06 -11.54
CA ALA A 199 8.86 0.28 -10.37
C ALA A 199 8.11 1.09 -9.29
N VAL A 200 8.56 0.95 -8.04
CA VAL A 200 8.22 1.78 -6.91
C VAL A 200 9.47 2.53 -6.48
N ILE A 201 9.40 3.85 -6.37
CA ILE A 201 10.51 4.70 -5.94
C ILE A 201 10.08 5.47 -4.69
N CYS A 202 10.57 5.06 -3.55
CA CYS A 202 10.30 5.67 -2.25
C CYS A 202 11.30 6.80 -2.01
N ASP A 203 10.89 8.04 -2.29
CA ASP A 203 11.69 9.21 -1.92
C ASP A 203 11.38 9.62 -0.49
N THR A 204 12.36 9.48 0.38
CA THR A 204 12.20 9.74 1.82
C THR A 204 12.02 11.23 2.15
N ASN A 205 12.30 12.15 1.22
CA ASN A 205 12.02 13.57 1.41
C ASN A 205 10.53 13.86 1.51
N PHE A 206 9.67 13.12 0.81
CA PHE A 206 8.22 13.31 0.89
C PHE A 206 7.66 13.04 2.29
N LEU A 207 8.31 12.18 3.07
CA LEU A 207 7.87 11.89 4.44
C LEU A 207 7.93 13.10 5.37
N GLN A 208 8.80 14.08 5.08
CA GLN A 208 8.97 15.27 5.92
C GLN A 208 7.76 16.21 5.87
N SER A 209 6.99 16.20 4.79
CA SER A 209 5.80 17.02 4.58
C SER A 209 4.47 16.32 4.91
N THR A 210 4.53 15.04 5.29
CA THR A 210 3.34 14.26 5.66
C THR A 210 2.69 14.86 6.92
N PRO A 211 1.36 15.09 6.96
CA PRO A 211 0.67 15.53 8.18
C PRO A 211 0.88 14.54 9.35
N ASP A 212 0.88 15.03 10.61
CA ASP A 212 1.21 14.21 11.79
C ASP A 212 0.34 12.95 11.91
N TRP A 213 -0.98 13.07 11.71
CA TRP A 213 -1.89 11.92 11.73
C TRP A 213 -1.55 10.87 10.66
N SER A 214 -1.05 11.29 9.51
CA SER A 214 -0.64 10.41 8.41
C SER A 214 0.77 9.87 8.61
N TRP A 215 1.65 10.67 9.23
CA TRP A 215 2.97 10.22 9.64
C TRP A 215 2.89 9.05 10.63
N CYS A 216 2.18 9.24 11.75
CA CYS A 216 2.02 8.20 12.75
C CYS A 216 1.24 6.99 12.21
N GLY A 217 0.22 7.26 11.36
CA GLY A 217 -0.65 6.23 10.83
C GLY A 217 0.06 5.09 10.09
N GLY A 218 1.15 5.36 9.38
CA GLY A 218 1.92 4.31 8.69
C GLY A 218 2.57 3.34 9.64
N PHE A 219 3.00 3.80 10.81
CA PHE A 219 3.66 2.92 11.78
C PHE A 219 2.74 1.86 12.41
N SER A 220 1.42 1.95 12.24
CA SER A 220 0.51 0.86 12.63
C SER A 220 0.79 -0.41 11.81
N GLU A 221 1.08 -0.26 10.52
CA GLU A 221 1.47 -1.36 9.64
C GLU A 221 2.84 -1.92 9.99
N ALA A 222 3.80 -1.04 10.33
CA ALA A 222 5.11 -1.47 10.79
C ALA A 222 5.01 -2.28 12.11
N VAL A 223 4.17 -1.84 13.06
CA VAL A 223 3.89 -2.61 14.29
C VAL A 223 3.24 -3.94 13.96
N LYS A 224 2.22 -3.95 13.10
CA LYS A 224 1.52 -5.17 12.68
C LYS A 224 2.49 -6.20 12.09
N ILE A 225 3.28 -5.81 11.08
CA ILE A 225 4.21 -6.76 10.43
C ILE A 225 5.30 -7.22 11.38
N ALA A 226 5.76 -6.36 12.30
CA ALA A 226 6.73 -6.71 13.32
C ALA A 226 6.18 -7.77 14.30
N LEU A 227 4.95 -7.59 14.77
CA LEU A 227 4.27 -8.54 15.64
C LEU A 227 4.07 -9.91 14.99
N LEU A 228 3.92 -9.95 13.67
CA LEU A 228 3.66 -11.19 12.93
C LEU A 228 4.95 -11.90 12.48
N ARG A 229 6.06 -11.15 12.22
CA ARG A 229 7.17 -11.68 11.43
C ARG A 229 8.57 -11.32 11.95
N ASP A 230 8.69 -10.26 12.78
CA ASP A 230 10.02 -9.73 13.12
C ASP A 230 10.05 -9.12 14.53
N PRO A 231 10.29 -9.94 15.58
CA PRO A 231 10.41 -9.45 16.95
C PRO A 231 11.52 -8.41 17.15
N GLU A 232 12.59 -8.45 16.34
CA GLU A 232 13.66 -7.46 16.42
C GLU A 232 13.20 -6.09 15.91
N LEU A 233 12.39 -6.07 14.85
CA LEU A 233 11.74 -4.85 14.40
C LEU A 233 10.79 -4.30 15.48
N PHE A 234 10.01 -5.15 16.15
CA PHE A 234 9.16 -4.72 17.25
C PHE A 234 9.98 -4.09 18.38
N ASN A 235 11.06 -4.74 18.82
CA ASN A 235 11.95 -4.20 19.86
C ASN A 235 12.58 -2.85 19.44
N ARG A 236 12.89 -2.67 18.16
CA ARG A 236 13.37 -1.38 17.63
C ARG A 236 12.29 -0.32 17.71
N ILE A 237 11.06 -0.62 17.25
CA ILE A 237 9.94 0.30 17.31
C ILE A 237 9.66 0.69 18.76
N GLU A 238 9.63 -0.28 19.69
CA GLU A 238 9.41 -0.03 21.12
C GLU A 238 10.43 0.94 21.71
N ARG A 239 11.72 0.74 21.42
CA ARG A 239 12.80 1.61 21.89
C ARG A 239 12.70 3.02 21.31
N ASP A 240 12.36 3.13 20.03
CA ASP A 240 12.47 4.37 19.26
C ASP A 240 11.10 5.09 19.11
N ALA A 241 9.98 4.54 19.65
CA ALA A 241 8.61 4.98 19.42
C ALA A 241 8.40 6.49 19.65
N VAL A 242 8.88 7.03 20.77
CA VAL A 242 8.77 8.46 21.09
C VAL A 242 9.55 9.34 20.10
N ALA A 243 10.72 8.89 19.67
CA ALA A 243 11.52 9.62 18.68
C ALA A 243 10.85 9.58 17.30
N ILE A 244 10.25 8.44 16.95
CA ILE A 244 9.47 8.26 15.72
C ILE A 244 8.25 9.20 15.74
N ALA A 245 7.46 9.22 16.80
CA ALA A 245 6.30 10.10 16.94
C ALA A 245 6.70 11.59 16.81
N ARG A 246 7.87 11.95 17.31
CA ARG A 246 8.47 13.31 17.19
C ARG A 246 9.17 13.55 15.84
N ARG A 247 8.95 12.68 14.84
CA ARG A 247 9.44 12.82 13.45
C ARG A 247 10.96 12.75 13.30
N SER A 248 11.66 12.03 14.19
CA SER A 248 13.07 11.74 14.00
C SER A 248 13.25 10.82 12.80
N MET A 249 13.78 11.34 11.70
CA MET A 249 14.01 10.56 10.47
C MET A 249 15.03 9.44 10.72
N ASP A 250 16.02 9.65 11.57
CA ASP A 250 17.03 8.63 11.90
C ASP A 250 16.42 7.42 12.63
N ALA A 251 15.40 7.66 13.47
CA ALA A 251 14.65 6.61 14.13
C ALA A 251 13.62 5.94 13.18
N ALA A 252 12.94 6.73 12.36
CA ALA A 252 11.83 6.30 11.53
C ALA A 252 12.27 5.52 10.28
N LEU A 253 13.27 6.00 9.53
CA LEU A 253 13.65 5.41 8.24
C LEU A 253 14.04 3.93 8.34
N PRO A 254 14.82 3.47 9.31
CA PRO A 254 15.14 2.05 9.43
C PRO A 254 13.88 1.19 9.67
N VAL A 255 12.86 1.73 10.35
CA VAL A 255 11.58 1.05 10.58
C VAL A 255 10.77 0.98 9.29
N VAL A 256 10.59 2.10 8.59
CA VAL A 256 9.88 2.18 7.30
C VAL A 256 10.51 1.22 6.28
N ILE A 257 11.83 1.25 6.12
CA ILE A 257 12.53 0.39 5.15
C ILE A 257 12.38 -1.09 5.51
N ARG A 258 12.51 -1.44 6.81
CA ARG A 258 12.38 -2.84 7.23
C ARG A 258 10.95 -3.34 7.11
N SER A 259 9.94 -2.52 7.44
CA SER A 259 8.52 -2.82 7.22
C SER A 259 8.25 -3.09 5.75
N ALA A 260 8.68 -2.18 4.86
CA ALA A 260 8.57 -2.35 3.42
C ALA A 260 9.22 -3.65 2.91
N GLU A 261 10.41 -3.97 3.42
CA GLU A 261 11.13 -5.20 3.05
C GLU A 261 10.36 -6.46 3.44
N LEU A 262 9.73 -6.46 4.62
CA LEU A 262 8.92 -7.58 5.09
C LEU A 262 7.63 -7.74 4.26
N HIS A 263 6.92 -6.65 3.97
CA HIS A 263 5.75 -6.66 3.09
C HIS A 263 6.12 -7.11 1.68
N TYR A 264 7.20 -6.55 1.11
CA TYR A 264 7.72 -6.95 -0.19
C TYR A 264 8.04 -8.45 -0.24
N ARG A 265 8.76 -8.98 0.76
CA ARG A 265 9.08 -10.41 0.83
C ARG A 265 7.83 -11.27 0.95
N HIS A 266 6.85 -10.83 1.73
CA HIS A 266 5.57 -11.54 1.86
C HIS A 266 4.86 -11.65 0.51
N ILE A 267 4.75 -10.54 -0.24
CA ILE A 267 4.12 -10.52 -1.56
C ILE A 267 4.89 -11.36 -2.57
N MET A 268 6.22 -11.23 -2.61
CA MET A 268 7.06 -11.86 -3.65
C MET A 268 7.41 -13.31 -3.35
N SER A 269 7.61 -13.68 -2.10
CA SER A 269 8.10 -15.00 -1.69
C SER A 269 7.04 -15.84 -0.99
N GLY A 270 5.90 -15.24 -0.61
CA GLY A 270 4.77 -15.94 0.01
C GLY A 270 3.99 -16.84 -0.96
N GLY A 271 4.29 -16.75 -2.26
CA GLY A 271 3.69 -17.59 -3.30
C GLY A 271 2.27 -17.18 -3.74
N ASP A 272 1.72 -16.11 -3.16
CA ASP A 272 0.37 -15.63 -3.49
C ASP A 272 0.31 -14.09 -3.63
N PRO A 273 0.99 -13.51 -4.64
CA PRO A 273 1.01 -12.07 -4.85
C PRO A 273 -0.36 -11.50 -5.22
N PHE A 274 -1.31 -12.33 -5.64
CA PHE A 274 -2.68 -11.95 -6.03
C PHE A 274 -3.72 -12.29 -4.96
N GLU A 275 -3.27 -12.73 -3.77
CA GLU A 275 -4.14 -13.03 -2.63
C GLU A 275 -5.28 -14.01 -2.95
N THR A 276 -4.96 -15.07 -3.69
CA THR A 276 -5.91 -16.11 -4.11
C THR A 276 -6.25 -17.10 -3.00
N HIS A 277 -5.43 -17.14 -1.93
CA HIS A 277 -5.66 -18.00 -0.77
C HIS A 277 -6.60 -17.36 0.25
N SER A 278 -7.35 -18.18 0.97
CA SER A 278 -8.35 -17.73 1.96
C SER A 278 -7.74 -17.16 3.26
N ALA A 279 -6.50 -17.55 3.60
CA ALA A 279 -5.79 -17.05 4.77
C ALA A 279 -4.82 -15.93 4.38
N ARG A 280 -4.97 -14.77 5.02
CA ARG A 280 -4.09 -13.61 4.82
C ARG A 280 -3.31 -13.35 6.10
N PRO A 281 -2.05 -13.83 6.20
CA PRO A 281 -1.29 -13.69 7.44
C PRO A 281 -1.09 -12.25 7.92
N LEU A 282 -1.29 -11.25 7.03
CA LEU A 282 -1.14 -9.83 7.36
C LEU A 282 -2.44 -9.14 7.79
N ASP A 283 -3.55 -9.88 7.93
CA ASP A 283 -4.86 -9.30 8.30
C ASP A 283 -5.05 -9.08 9.81
N PHE A 284 -4.00 -9.24 10.63
CA PHE A 284 -4.04 -8.91 12.06
C PHE A 284 -4.54 -7.49 12.29
N GLY A 285 -5.61 -7.32 13.05
CA GLY A 285 -6.30 -6.03 13.27
C GLY A 285 -7.19 -5.55 12.12
N HIS A 286 -7.13 -6.14 10.93
CA HIS A 286 -7.77 -5.58 9.74
C HIS A 286 -9.27 -5.80 9.67
N TRP A 287 -9.80 -6.90 10.19
CA TRP A 287 -11.24 -7.12 10.21
C TRP A 287 -11.98 -6.00 10.95
N LEU A 288 -11.43 -5.57 12.09
CA LEU A 288 -11.98 -4.47 12.89
C LEU A 288 -11.68 -3.11 12.25
N ALA A 289 -10.48 -2.93 11.70
CA ALA A 289 -10.12 -1.70 11.01
C ALA A 289 -11.09 -1.38 9.86
N HIS A 290 -11.33 -2.33 8.97
CA HIS A 290 -12.27 -2.17 7.85
C HIS A 290 -13.70 -1.91 8.35
N ARG A 291 -14.11 -2.57 9.44
CA ARG A 291 -15.42 -2.33 10.06
C ARG A 291 -15.55 -0.89 10.58
N LEU A 292 -14.55 -0.40 11.31
CA LEU A 292 -14.54 0.98 11.83
C LEU A 292 -14.50 2.01 10.69
N GLU A 293 -13.73 1.77 9.65
CA GLU A 293 -13.72 2.64 8.46
C GLU A 293 -15.09 2.69 7.80
N GLY A 294 -15.79 1.56 7.66
CA GLY A 294 -17.16 1.52 7.13
C GLY A 294 -18.14 2.28 8.03
N MET A 295 -18.11 2.06 9.36
CA MET A 295 -18.98 2.73 10.33
C MET A 295 -18.75 4.24 10.40
N THR A 296 -17.56 4.71 10.08
CA THR A 296 -17.19 6.15 10.06
C THR A 296 -17.34 6.79 8.68
N ASN A 297 -17.84 6.04 7.67
CA ASN A 297 -17.86 6.49 6.28
C ASN A 297 -16.49 6.99 5.79
N GLY A 298 -15.40 6.35 6.24
CA GLY A 298 -14.04 6.68 5.84
C GLY A 298 -13.45 7.95 6.48
N THR A 299 -14.11 8.54 7.50
CA THR A 299 -13.54 9.70 8.22
C THR A 299 -12.45 9.29 9.21
N LEU A 300 -12.44 8.02 9.69
CA LEU A 300 -11.32 7.48 10.44
C LEU A 300 -10.22 7.04 9.47
N PRO A 301 -9.02 7.62 9.54
CA PRO A 301 -7.91 7.25 8.67
C PRO A 301 -7.50 5.78 8.85
N HIS A 302 -7.16 5.10 7.75
CA HIS A 302 -6.83 3.67 7.74
C HIS A 302 -5.79 3.28 8.80
N GLY A 303 -4.64 3.95 8.86
CA GLY A 303 -3.61 3.61 9.84
C GLY A 303 -4.06 3.76 11.31
N GLN A 304 -4.97 4.69 11.59
CA GLN A 304 -5.59 4.79 12.92
C GLN A 304 -6.57 3.63 13.19
N ALA A 305 -7.36 3.26 12.19
CA ALA A 305 -8.25 2.12 12.28
C ALA A 305 -7.47 0.81 12.51
N VAL A 306 -6.36 0.62 11.79
CA VAL A 306 -5.45 -0.53 11.96
C VAL A 306 -4.84 -0.54 13.36
N ALA A 307 -4.38 0.59 13.88
CA ALA A 307 -3.84 0.67 15.24
C ALA A 307 -4.86 0.22 16.29
N ILE A 308 -6.12 0.64 16.15
CA ILE A 308 -7.23 0.20 17.04
C ILE A 308 -7.46 -1.31 16.87
N GLY A 309 -7.49 -1.80 15.63
CA GLY A 309 -7.66 -3.24 15.37
C GLY A 309 -6.54 -4.08 15.98
N VAL A 310 -5.28 -3.67 15.79
CA VAL A 310 -4.10 -4.32 16.40
C VAL A 310 -4.20 -4.31 17.92
N ALA A 311 -4.65 -3.19 18.53
CA ALA A 311 -4.84 -3.13 19.98
C ALA A 311 -5.91 -4.11 20.45
N ILE A 312 -7.05 -4.19 19.79
CA ILE A 312 -8.16 -5.07 20.16
C ILE A 312 -7.77 -6.54 19.97
N ASP A 313 -7.16 -6.94 18.84
CA ASP A 313 -6.76 -8.33 18.62
C ASP A 313 -5.63 -8.76 19.58
N THR A 314 -4.75 -7.84 19.97
CA THR A 314 -3.75 -8.06 21.03
C THR A 314 -4.41 -8.32 22.38
N LEU A 315 -5.36 -7.45 22.79
CA LEU A 315 -6.07 -7.60 24.06
C LEU A 315 -7.03 -8.80 24.06
N TYR A 316 -7.62 -9.12 22.91
CA TYR A 316 -8.39 -10.35 22.74
C TYR A 316 -7.50 -11.58 22.95
N SER A 317 -6.30 -11.58 22.35
CA SER A 317 -5.33 -12.68 22.53
C SER A 317 -4.95 -12.87 24.00
N GLU A 318 -4.80 -11.77 24.75
CA GLU A 318 -4.57 -11.80 26.20
C GLU A 318 -5.77 -12.37 26.94
N CYS A 319 -6.98 -11.85 26.71
CA CYS A 319 -8.22 -12.30 27.41
C CYS A 319 -8.57 -13.75 27.09
N ALA A 320 -8.22 -14.22 25.87
CA ALA A 320 -8.38 -15.63 25.48
C ALA A 320 -7.29 -16.56 26.05
N GLY A 321 -6.32 -16.03 26.80
CA GLY A 321 -5.23 -16.81 27.40
C GLY A 321 -4.18 -17.28 26.39
N LEU A 322 -4.14 -16.69 25.20
CA LEU A 322 -3.17 -16.99 24.15
C LEU A 322 -1.86 -16.20 24.35
N LEU A 323 -1.97 -14.88 24.59
CA LEU A 323 -0.85 -13.97 24.72
C LEU A 323 -0.58 -13.62 26.20
N PRO A 324 0.67 -13.71 26.68
CA PRO A 324 1.01 -13.28 28.04
C PRO A 324 0.73 -11.77 28.26
N THR A 325 0.14 -11.44 29.43
CA THR A 325 -0.17 -10.05 29.81
C THR A 325 1.02 -9.07 29.67
N PRO A 326 2.28 -9.42 30.01
CA PRO A 326 3.39 -8.50 29.83
C PRO A 326 3.62 -8.12 28.35
N GLU A 327 3.45 -9.06 27.42
CA GLU A 327 3.61 -8.81 25.99
C GLU A 327 2.45 -7.95 25.45
N ALA A 328 1.21 -8.22 25.83
CA ALA A 328 0.06 -7.39 25.46
C ALA A 328 0.27 -5.93 25.92
N ARG A 329 0.74 -5.73 27.16
CA ARG A 329 1.04 -4.39 27.68
C ARG A 329 2.11 -3.66 26.88
N ARG A 330 3.16 -4.35 26.44
CA ARG A 330 4.21 -3.79 25.58
C ARG A 330 3.62 -3.28 24.26
N VAL A 331 2.78 -4.08 23.61
CA VAL A 331 2.14 -3.69 22.32
C VAL A 331 1.29 -2.43 22.51
N ILE A 332 0.45 -2.38 23.53
CA ILE A 332 -0.42 -1.22 23.81
C ILE A 332 0.44 0.03 24.13
N ALA A 333 1.52 -0.15 24.90
CA ALA A 333 2.42 0.95 25.24
C ALA A 333 3.13 1.50 23.98
N VAL A 334 3.56 0.65 23.05
CA VAL A 334 4.19 1.04 21.79
C VAL A 334 3.21 1.84 20.91
N LEU A 335 1.97 1.35 20.75
CA LEU A 335 0.94 2.07 19.97
C LEU A 335 0.72 3.49 20.52
N ARG A 336 0.57 3.61 21.85
CA ARG A 336 0.41 4.92 22.51
C ARG A 336 1.63 5.83 22.36
N ALA A 337 2.84 5.26 22.49
CA ALA A 337 4.09 6.02 22.35
C ALA A 337 4.33 6.51 20.91
N LEU A 338 3.68 5.89 19.92
CA LEU A 338 3.64 6.30 18.51
C LEU A 338 2.51 7.32 18.23
N ASP A 339 1.81 7.83 19.24
CA ASP A 339 0.62 8.69 19.11
C ASP A 339 -0.51 8.03 18.27
N LEU A 340 -0.60 6.71 18.33
CA LEU A 340 -1.64 5.92 17.68
C LEU A 340 -2.82 5.65 18.64
N PRO A 341 -4.07 5.76 18.18
CA PRO A 341 -5.23 5.44 19.00
C PRO A 341 -5.33 3.94 19.26
N VAL A 342 -5.68 3.57 20.47
CA VAL A 342 -5.92 2.17 20.89
C VAL A 342 -7.39 1.90 21.18
N THR A 343 -8.26 2.90 21.03
CA THR A 343 -9.70 2.83 21.27
C THR A 343 -10.46 3.79 20.38
N HIS A 344 -11.77 3.57 20.25
CA HIS A 344 -12.68 4.46 19.53
C HIS A 344 -14.08 4.37 20.14
N HIS A 345 -14.87 5.46 20.14
CA HIS A 345 -16.20 5.47 20.74
C HIS A 345 -17.16 4.46 20.12
N LEU A 346 -17.02 4.12 18.85
CA LEU A 346 -17.85 3.11 18.17
C LEU A 346 -17.65 1.68 18.71
N LEU A 347 -16.59 1.39 19.45
CA LEU A 347 -16.38 0.09 20.09
C LEU A 347 -17.42 -0.20 21.16
N THR A 348 -18.14 0.80 21.67
CA THR A 348 -19.28 0.61 22.59
C THR A 348 -20.48 -0.08 21.94
N ASN A 349 -20.59 -0.07 20.61
CA ASN A 349 -21.61 -0.78 19.84
C ASN A 349 -21.12 -2.20 19.49
N LEU A 350 -21.10 -3.10 20.50
CA LEU A 350 -20.56 -4.45 20.33
C LEU A 350 -21.26 -5.24 19.21
N ASP A 351 -22.59 -5.12 19.10
CA ASP A 351 -23.36 -5.83 18.05
C ASP A 351 -22.95 -5.34 16.66
N GLY A 352 -22.77 -4.03 16.51
CA GLY A 352 -22.26 -3.42 15.28
C GLY A 352 -20.85 -3.89 14.93
N ILE A 353 -19.98 -4.08 15.92
CA ILE A 353 -18.62 -4.61 15.72
C ILE A 353 -18.66 -6.09 15.32
N VAL A 354 -19.43 -6.91 16.02
CA VAL A 354 -19.56 -8.36 15.75
C VAL A 354 -20.11 -8.62 14.33
N ALA A 355 -21.02 -7.78 13.85
CA ALA A 355 -21.51 -7.85 12.46
C ALA A 355 -20.35 -7.79 11.42
N GLY A 356 -19.27 -7.06 11.73
CA GLY A 356 -18.08 -6.99 10.88
C GLY A 356 -17.36 -8.32 10.67
N LEU A 357 -17.47 -9.26 11.61
CA LEU A 357 -16.91 -10.62 11.46
C LEU A 357 -17.62 -11.40 10.34
N THR A 358 -18.93 -11.19 10.17
CA THR A 358 -19.69 -11.80 9.08
C THR A 358 -19.30 -11.22 7.74
N GLU A 359 -19.15 -9.89 7.65
CA GLU A 359 -18.68 -9.19 6.45
C GLU A 359 -17.27 -9.65 6.07
N PHE A 360 -16.39 -9.79 7.07
CA PHE A 360 -15.02 -10.25 6.85
C PHE A 360 -14.96 -11.70 6.36
N ARG A 361 -15.79 -12.58 6.92
CA ARG A 361 -15.94 -13.98 6.46
C ARG A 361 -16.38 -14.05 5.00
N GLU A 362 -17.33 -13.22 4.57
CA GLU A 362 -17.77 -13.15 3.16
C GLU A 362 -16.63 -12.70 2.26
N HIS A 363 -15.84 -11.73 2.71
CA HIS A 363 -14.68 -11.25 1.97
C HIS A 363 -13.60 -12.34 1.80
N LEU A 364 -13.41 -13.22 2.79
CA LEU A 364 -12.46 -14.33 2.73
C LEU A 364 -12.95 -15.55 1.92
N GLY A 365 -14.18 -15.54 1.42
CA GLY A 365 -14.71 -16.64 0.61
C GLY A 365 -15.28 -17.83 1.40
N GLY A 366 -15.67 -17.63 2.68
CA GLY A 366 -16.54 -18.57 3.40
C GLY A 366 -16.13 -18.98 4.79
N GLN A 367 -14.86 -19.27 5.09
CA GLN A 367 -14.39 -19.56 6.44
C GLN A 367 -13.83 -18.31 7.12
N LEU A 368 -14.34 -17.94 8.29
CA LEU A 368 -13.73 -16.90 9.11
C LEU A 368 -12.32 -17.35 9.50
N THR A 369 -11.33 -16.51 9.23
CA THR A 369 -9.94 -16.72 9.65
C THR A 369 -9.42 -15.40 10.20
N ILE A 370 -9.13 -15.37 11.49
CA ILE A 370 -8.60 -14.21 12.21
C ILE A 370 -7.23 -14.59 12.75
N THR A 371 -6.22 -13.80 12.41
CA THR A 371 -4.88 -13.96 12.96
C THR A 371 -4.85 -13.32 14.36
N LEU A 372 -4.40 -14.05 15.35
CA LEU A 372 -4.15 -13.64 16.74
C LEU A 372 -2.67 -13.88 17.11
N LEU A 373 -2.28 -13.58 18.36
CA LEU A 373 -0.91 -13.74 18.83
C LEU A 373 -0.83 -14.72 20.01
N ARG A 374 0.19 -15.59 19.98
CA ARG A 374 0.64 -16.36 21.15
C ARG A 374 1.88 -15.73 21.80
N GLY A 375 2.58 -14.90 21.05
CA GLY A 375 3.74 -14.14 21.42
C GLY A 375 4.11 -13.15 20.33
N ILE A 376 5.00 -12.21 20.61
CA ILE A 376 5.53 -11.28 19.60
C ILE A 376 6.36 -12.11 18.60
N GLY A 377 5.92 -12.12 17.33
CA GLY A 377 6.50 -12.94 16.26
C GLY A 377 5.90 -14.36 16.17
N ASP A 378 4.90 -14.69 16.98
CA ASP A 378 4.24 -16.00 16.96
C ASP A 378 2.72 -15.88 16.72
N PRO A 379 2.30 -15.65 15.47
CA PRO A 379 0.89 -15.58 15.09
C PRO A 379 0.21 -16.96 15.09
N ILE A 380 -1.10 -16.96 15.33
CA ILE A 380 -1.98 -18.13 15.21
C ILE A 380 -3.29 -17.72 14.54
N ASP A 381 -3.81 -18.56 13.65
CA ASP A 381 -5.12 -18.35 13.04
C ASP A 381 -6.20 -19.04 13.86
N VAL A 382 -7.32 -18.31 14.08
CA VAL A 382 -8.52 -18.82 14.72
C VAL A 382 -9.71 -18.67 13.78
N HIS A 383 -10.73 -19.52 13.95
CA HIS A 383 -11.90 -19.55 13.07
C HIS A 383 -13.19 -19.09 13.76
N SER A 384 -13.07 -18.57 14.97
CA SER A 384 -14.18 -17.99 15.73
C SER A 384 -13.67 -16.95 16.72
N ILE A 385 -14.49 -15.94 16.96
CA ILE A 385 -14.29 -14.91 17.98
C ILE A 385 -15.45 -14.99 18.96
N ASP A 386 -15.14 -15.10 20.26
CA ASP A 386 -16.14 -15.07 21.33
C ASP A 386 -16.52 -13.61 21.65
N PRO A 387 -17.81 -13.22 21.48
CA PRO A 387 -18.24 -11.85 21.77
C PRO A 387 -18.03 -11.41 23.23
N ALA A 388 -18.06 -12.35 24.21
CA ALA A 388 -17.83 -12.00 25.59
C ALA A 388 -16.35 -11.66 25.85
N ILE A 389 -15.42 -12.43 25.27
CA ILE A 389 -13.98 -12.14 25.31
C ILE A 389 -13.69 -10.84 24.57
N LEU A 390 -14.33 -10.60 23.42
CA LEU A 390 -14.19 -9.36 22.67
C LEU A 390 -14.65 -8.15 23.50
N GLY A 391 -15.80 -8.27 24.19
CA GLY A 391 -16.28 -7.22 25.10
C GLY A 391 -15.30 -6.95 26.24
N ALA A 392 -14.68 -8.00 26.81
CA ALA A 392 -13.64 -7.84 27.83
C ALA A 392 -12.39 -7.13 27.29
N ALA A 393 -11.93 -7.49 26.08
CA ALA A 393 -10.80 -6.84 25.42
C ALA A 393 -11.07 -5.34 25.15
N ILE A 394 -12.26 -5.01 24.65
CA ILE A 394 -12.68 -3.63 24.45
C ILE A 394 -12.66 -2.84 25.77
N ALA A 395 -13.17 -3.42 26.86
CA ALA A 395 -13.18 -2.76 28.17
C ALA A 395 -11.76 -2.46 28.71
N LEU A 396 -10.77 -3.27 28.35
CA LEU A 396 -9.37 -3.03 28.74
C LEU A 396 -8.75 -1.80 28.08
N THR A 397 -9.20 -1.40 26.88
CA THR A 397 -8.67 -0.20 26.19
C THR A 397 -8.94 1.09 26.98
N SER A 398 -10.03 1.13 27.78
CA SER A 398 -10.46 2.28 28.57
C SER A 398 -9.78 2.37 29.95
N ARG A 399 -9.14 1.30 30.44
CA ARG A 399 -8.55 1.25 31.81
C ARG A 399 -7.14 1.82 31.91
N GLY A 400 -6.59 2.39 30.86
CA GLY A 400 -5.23 2.92 30.81
C GLY A 400 -5.15 4.37 30.32
N SER A 401 -6.26 5.12 30.48
CA SER A 401 -6.33 6.58 30.22
C SER A 401 -5.93 7.36 31.45
#